data_aa930e7e1d58b093b5199a875710114d
#
_entry.id   aa930e7e1d58b093b5199a875710114d
#
_cell.length_a   1.000
_cell.length_b   1.000
_cell.length_c   1.000
_cell.angle_alpha   90.00
_cell.angle_beta   90.00
_cell.angle_gamma   90.00
#
_symmetry.space_group_name_H-M   'P 1'
#
loop_
_entity.id
_entity.type
_entity.pdbx_description
1 polymer ?
#
loop_
_entity_poly.entity_id
_entity_poly.type
_entity_poly.pdbx_seq_one_letter_code
_entity_poly.pdbx_strand_id
1 'polypeptide(L)'
;GMMCLHILLMSTFVALPGQLEAAGFAAAQHWKIYLVTMLVSFVSVVPFIIYAEVKRKMKRVFLLCVALLVIAEIVLWGAGPHFWEIVIGVQIFFLAFNLMEALLPSLISKEAPAGYKGTAMGIYSTSQFLGVAIGGSLGGWVDGFFDSQTVFLAGALLAVVWLLVASTMQEPQRSLPQPKRGP
;
A
#
# COMPACT_ATOMS: atom_id res chain seq x y z
N GLY A 1 1.67 -5.90 7.85
CA GLY A 1 1.01 -5.60 6.61
C GLY A 1 0.28 -4.27 6.60
N MET A 2 -0.96 -4.20 7.13
CA MET A 2 -1.83 -3.02 7.03
C MET A 2 -1.24 -1.76 7.66
N MET A 3 -0.59 -1.87 8.80
CA MET A 3 0.07 -0.71 9.43
C MET A 3 1.17 -0.12 8.52
N CYS A 4 2.04 -0.96 7.96
CA CYS A 4 3.08 -0.50 7.01
C CYS A 4 2.48 0.18 5.78
N LEU A 5 1.41 -0.39 5.20
CA LEU A 5 0.72 0.18 4.06
C LEU A 5 0.23 1.61 4.34
N HIS A 6 -0.38 1.83 5.50
CA HIS A 6 -0.92 3.13 5.88
C HIS A 6 0.14 4.12 6.37
N ILE A 7 1.24 3.64 6.95
CA ILE A 7 2.43 4.48 7.20
C ILE A 7 2.96 5.03 5.87
N LEU A 8 3.12 4.18 4.86
CA LEU A 8 3.57 4.59 3.53
C LEU A 8 2.58 5.56 2.88
N LEU A 9 1.28 5.27 2.95
CA LEU A 9 0.24 6.13 2.41
C LEU A 9 0.33 7.54 2.96
N MET A 10 0.27 7.68 4.28
CA MET A 10 0.20 9.00 4.91
C MET A 10 1.52 9.75 4.81
N SER A 11 2.65 9.11 4.97
CA SER A 11 3.95 9.76 4.79
C SER A 11 4.14 10.27 3.35
N THR A 12 3.74 9.48 2.35
CA THR A 12 3.78 9.88 0.95
C THR A 12 2.84 11.05 0.67
N PHE A 13 1.62 11.03 1.19
CA PHE A 13 0.67 12.12 1.02
C PHE A 13 1.10 13.41 1.72
N VAL A 14 1.85 13.33 2.81
CA VAL A 14 2.42 14.50 3.48
C VAL A 14 3.53 15.13 2.65
N ALA A 15 4.40 14.33 2.06
CA ALA A 15 5.57 14.80 1.31
C ALA A 15 5.23 15.20 -0.14
N LEU A 16 4.26 14.56 -0.77
CA LEU A 16 3.95 14.71 -2.19
C LEU A 16 3.56 16.14 -2.61
N PRO A 17 2.75 16.91 -1.84
CA PRO A 17 2.42 18.28 -2.21
C PRO A 17 3.65 19.17 -2.38
N GLY A 18 4.60 19.10 -1.48
CA GLY A 18 5.85 19.88 -1.56
C GLY A 18 6.67 19.52 -2.81
N GLN A 19 6.73 18.25 -3.17
CA GLN A 19 7.43 17.80 -4.37
C GLN A 19 6.72 18.27 -5.65
N LEU A 20 5.40 18.24 -5.70
CA LEU A 20 4.61 18.73 -6.83
C LEU A 20 4.74 20.24 -7.02
N GLU A 21 4.75 21.00 -5.94
CA GLU A 21 4.98 22.45 -5.99
C GLU A 21 6.39 22.78 -6.48
N ALA A 22 7.40 22.04 -6.03
CA ALA A 22 8.77 22.16 -6.53
C ALA A 22 8.89 21.84 -8.02
N ALA A 23 8.03 21.00 -8.56
CA ALA A 23 7.91 20.71 -9.99
C ALA A 23 7.12 21.78 -10.78
N GLY A 24 6.67 22.83 -10.12
CA GLY A 24 5.90 23.92 -10.73
C GLY A 24 4.40 23.63 -10.87
N PHE A 25 3.89 22.60 -10.21
CA PHE A 25 2.48 22.22 -10.26
C PHE A 25 1.73 22.80 -9.05
N ALA A 26 0.85 23.78 -9.31
CA ALA A 26 0.15 24.53 -8.27
C ALA A 26 -0.73 23.63 -7.38
N ALA A 27 -0.76 23.92 -6.08
CA ALA A 27 -1.52 23.17 -5.08
C ALA A 27 -3.01 23.02 -5.44
N ALA A 28 -3.62 24.06 -6.00
CA ALA A 28 -5.01 24.05 -6.45
C ALA A 28 -5.31 23.04 -7.57
N GLN A 29 -4.29 22.46 -8.19
CA GLN A 29 -4.42 21.51 -9.30
C GLN A 29 -3.98 20.08 -8.94
N HIS A 30 -3.47 19.84 -7.73
CA HIS A 30 -3.01 18.52 -7.28
C HIS A 30 -4.10 17.46 -7.35
N TRP A 31 -5.37 17.83 -7.14
CA TRP A 31 -6.50 16.92 -7.22
C TRP A 31 -6.64 16.23 -8.58
N LYS A 32 -6.18 16.87 -9.66
CA LYS A 32 -6.23 16.29 -11.02
C LYS A 32 -5.34 15.07 -11.12
N ILE A 33 -4.13 15.13 -10.55
CA ILE A 33 -3.20 14.00 -10.52
C ILE A 33 -3.80 12.86 -9.71
N TYR A 34 -4.30 13.15 -8.49
CA TYR A 34 -4.91 12.14 -7.64
C TYR A 34 -6.12 11.50 -8.29
N LEU A 35 -6.99 12.28 -8.91
CA LEU A 35 -8.18 11.76 -9.58
C LEU A 35 -7.82 10.82 -10.74
N VAL A 36 -6.96 11.28 -11.64
CA VAL A 36 -6.58 10.50 -12.84
C VAL A 36 -5.85 9.21 -12.44
N THR A 37 -4.86 9.32 -11.57
CA THR A 37 -4.08 8.16 -11.12
C THR A 37 -4.93 7.16 -10.33
N MET A 38 -5.88 7.64 -9.54
CA MET A 38 -6.81 6.78 -8.81
C MET A 38 -7.76 6.04 -9.76
N LEU A 39 -8.34 6.73 -10.74
CA LEU A 39 -9.24 6.11 -11.72
C LEU A 39 -8.52 5.06 -12.57
N VAL A 40 -7.31 5.36 -13.04
CA VAL A 40 -6.49 4.39 -13.79
C VAL A 40 -6.16 3.18 -12.91
N SER A 41 -5.86 3.40 -11.63
CA SER A 41 -5.59 2.32 -10.67
C SER A 41 -6.80 1.42 -10.46
N PHE A 42 -8.00 1.97 -10.31
CA PHE A 42 -9.22 1.17 -10.14
C PHE A 42 -9.44 0.22 -11.31
N VAL A 43 -9.25 0.68 -12.54
CA VAL A 43 -9.39 -0.17 -13.74
C VAL A 43 -8.28 -1.22 -13.77
N SER A 44 -7.05 -0.85 -13.45
CA SER A 44 -5.89 -1.73 -13.52
C SER A 44 -5.87 -2.81 -12.45
N VAL A 45 -6.51 -2.58 -11.30
CA VAL A 45 -6.56 -3.52 -10.17
C VAL A 45 -7.36 -4.79 -10.50
N VAL A 46 -8.40 -4.69 -11.31
CA VAL A 46 -9.34 -5.80 -11.58
C VAL A 46 -8.64 -7.07 -12.08
N PRO A 47 -7.77 -7.04 -13.11
CA PRO A 47 -7.11 -8.27 -13.58
C PRO A 47 -6.20 -8.89 -12.53
N PHE A 48 -5.56 -8.09 -11.67
CA PHE A 48 -4.71 -8.60 -10.60
C PHE A 48 -5.52 -9.29 -9.50
N ILE A 49 -6.68 -8.74 -9.14
CA ILE A 49 -7.59 -9.37 -8.17
C ILE A 49 -8.07 -10.71 -8.73
N ILE A 50 -8.51 -10.75 -9.98
CA ILE A 50 -8.95 -11.97 -10.64
C ILE A 50 -7.82 -13.01 -10.64
N TYR A 51 -6.60 -12.60 -10.98
CA TYR A 51 -5.45 -13.48 -10.97
C TYR A 51 -5.17 -14.03 -9.56
N ALA A 52 -5.19 -13.19 -8.54
CA ALA A 52 -4.93 -13.59 -7.16
C ALA A 52 -5.97 -14.59 -6.64
N GLU A 53 -7.25 -14.34 -6.89
CA GLU A 53 -8.36 -15.14 -6.38
C GLU A 53 -8.58 -16.42 -7.20
N VAL A 54 -8.67 -16.31 -8.51
CA VAL A 54 -8.99 -17.46 -9.40
C VAL A 54 -7.80 -18.40 -9.51
N LYS A 55 -6.60 -17.87 -9.69
CA LYS A 55 -5.39 -18.68 -9.79
C LYS A 55 -4.80 -19.06 -8.43
N ARG A 56 -5.40 -18.58 -7.33
CA ARG A 56 -4.92 -18.84 -5.96
C ARG A 56 -3.45 -18.48 -5.74
N LYS A 57 -3.03 -17.34 -6.29
CA LYS A 57 -1.66 -16.82 -6.22
C LYS A 57 -1.57 -15.59 -5.30
N MET A 58 -2.30 -15.58 -4.19
CA MET A 58 -2.38 -14.44 -3.28
C MET A 58 -1.01 -14.00 -2.77
N LYS A 59 -0.15 -14.93 -2.38
CA LYS A 59 1.21 -14.61 -1.94
C LYS A 59 2.01 -13.89 -3.05
N ARG A 60 1.94 -14.38 -4.27
CA ARG A 60 2.68 -13.77 -5.40
C ARG A 60 2.20 -12.36 -5.68
N VAL A 61 0.90 -12.16 -5.70
CA VAL A 61 0.31 -10.82 -5.92
C VAL A 61 0.61 -9.90 -4.75
N PHE A 62 0.55 -10.40 -3.53
CA PHE A 62 0.93 -9.66 -2.33
C PHE A 62 2.40 -9.19 -2.40
N LEU A 63 3.33 -10.08 -2.70
CA LEU A 63 4.75 -9.73 -2.85
C LEU A 63 4.99 -8.76 -4.01
N LEU A 64 4.28 -8.93 -5.12
CA LEU A 64 4.31 -7.99 -6.23
C LEU A 64 3.88 -6.59 -5.78
N CYS A 65 2.80 -6.48 -5.01
CA CYS A 65 2.33 -5.18 -4.50
C CYS A 65 3.37 -4.52 -3.60
N VAL A 66 3.98 -5.26 -2.68
CA VAL A 66 5.03 -4.70 -1.82
C VAL A 66 6.24 -4.27 -2.63
N ALA A 67 6.64 -5.07 -3.63
CA ALA A 67 7.71 -4.69 -4.56
C ALA A 67 7.36 -3.43 -5.37
N LEU A 68 6.12 -3.28 -5.82
CA LEU A 68 5.66 -2.07 -6.50
C LEU A 68 5.66 -0.85 -5.57
N LEU A 69 5.35 -1.01 -4.29
CA LEU A 69 5.50 0.07 -3.30
C LEU A 69 6.96 0.49 -3.14
N VAL A 70 7.88 -0.45 -3.09
CA VAL A 70 9.33 -0.16 -3.08
C VAL A 70 9.72 0.66 -4.31
N ILE A 71 9.31 0.21 -5.49
CA ILE A 71 9.60 0.89 -6.77
C ILE A 71 8.98 2.29 -6.77
N ALA A 72 7.74 2.44 -6.34
CA ALA A 72 7.06 3.74 -6.27
C ALA A 72 7.81 4.73 -5.38
N GLU A 73 8.23 4.32 -4.19
CA GLU A 73 8.97 5.17 -3.26
C GLU A 73 10.36 5.54 -3.82
N ILE A 74 11.04 4.62 -4.48
CA ILE A 74 12.34 4.88 -5.13
C ILE A 74 12.16 5.86 -6.29
N VAL A 75 11.13 5.70 -7.12
CA VAL A 75 10.83 6.62 -8.22
C VAL A 75 10.53 8.02 -7.68
N LEU A 76 9.71 8.14 -6.64
CA LEU A 76 9.40 9.42 -6.00
C LEU A 76 10.63 10.06 -5.36
N TRP A 77 11.49 9.27 -4.72
CA TRP A 77 12.74 9.75 -4.16
C TRP A 77 13.69 10.31 -5.24
N GLY A 78 13.81 9.62 -6.36
CA GLY A 78 14.68 10.02 -7.48
C GLY A 78 14.08 11.06 -8.42
N ALA A 79 12.76 11.29 -8.36
CA ALA A 79 12.08 12.18 -9.29
C ALA A 79 12.46 13.66 -9.11
N GLY A 80 12.76 14.09 -7.88
CA GLY A 80 13.05 15.50 -7.60
C GLY A 80 11.91 16.40 -8.14
N PRO A 81 12.25 17.46 -8.89
CA PRO A 81 11.27 18.38 -9.46
C PRO A 81 10.72 17.96 -10.84
N HIS A 82 10.92 16.71 -11.25
CA HIS A 82 10.47 16.20 -12.56
C HIS A 82 9.02 15.73 -12.50
N PHE A 83 8.11 16.51 -13.04
CA PHE A 83 6.66 16.28 -12.96
C PHE A 83 6.23 14.88 -13.42
N TRP A 84 6.68 14.43 -14.60
CA TRP A 84 6.25 13.13 -15.13
C TRP A 84 6.77 11.94 -14.33
N GLU A 85 7.95 12.04 -13.78
CA GLU A 85 8.48 11.00 -12.88
C GLU A 85 7.67 10.93 -11.59
N ILE A 86 7.25 12.07 -11.05
CA ILE A 86 6.33 12.13 -9.90
C ILE A 86 5.00 11.45 -10.24
N VAL A 87 4.42 11.76 -11.39
CA VAL A 87 3.15 11.15 -11.83
C VAL A 87 3.27 9.63 -11.97
N ILE A 88 4.36 9.15 -12.56
CA ILE A 88 4.62 7.70 -12.69
C ILE A 88 4.74 7.05 -11.29
N GLY A 89 5.49 7.66 -10.38
CA GLY A 89 5.63 7.17 -9.01
C GLY A 89 4.30 7.10 -8.27
N VAL A 90 3.49 8.15 -8.38
CA VAL A 90 2.13 8.20 -7.80
C VAL A 90 1.22 7.13 -8.41
N GLN A 91 1.28 6.93 -9.73
CA GLN A 91 0.48 5.90 -10.41
C GLN A 91 0.84 4.49 -9.92
N ILE A 92 2.12 4.17 -9.82
CA ILE A 92 2.58 2.88 -9.30
C ILE A 92 2.14 2.71 -7.84
N PHE A 93 2.27 3.75 -7.03
CA PHE A 93 1.86 3.75 -5.63
C PHE A 93 0.38 3.45 -5.47
N PHE A 94 -0.50 4.16 -6.18
CA PHE A 94 -1.93 3.95 -6.10
C PHE A 94 -2.38 2.59 -6.63
N LEU A 95 -1.75 2.08 -7.68
CA LEU A 95 -2.02 0.74 -8.17
C LEU A 95 -1.74 -0.30 -7.07
N ALA A 96 -0.56 -0.24 -6.48
CA ALA A 96 -0.17 -1.14 -5.40
C ALA A 96 -1.05 -0.98 -4.15
N PHE A 97 -1.33 0.25 -3.76
CA PHE A 97 -2.16 0.57 -2.60
C PHE A 97 -3.59 0.05 -2.76
N ASN A 98 -4.25 0.34 -3.87
CA ASN A 98 -5.62 -0.10 -4.12
C ASN A 98 -5.73 -1.63 -4.21
N LEU A 99 -4.74 -2.27 -4.82
CA LEU A 99 -4.69 -3.73 -4.89
C LEU A 99 -4.52 -4.34 -3.49
N MET A 100 -3.68 -3.76 -2.65
CA MET A 100 -3.49 -4.21 -1.26
C MET A 100 -4.73 -3.96 -0.39
N GLU A 101 -5.42 -2.84 -0.56
CA GLU A 101 -6.70 -2.56 0.12
C GLU A 101 -7.78 -3.59 -0.22
N ALA A 102 -7.77 -4.12 -1.44
CA ALA A 102 -8.68 -5.19 -1.83
C ALA A 102 -8.25 -6.57 -1.29
N LEU A 103 -6.95 -6.88 -1.32
CA LEU A 103 -6.42 -8.20 -0.98
C LEU A 103 -6.28 -8.45 0.53
N LEU A 104 -5.87 -7.46 1.29
CA LEU A 104 -5.58 -7.64 2.72
C LEU A 104 -6.81 -8.04 3.54
N PRO A 105 -8.00 -7.43 3.38
CA PRO A 105 -9.20 -7.90 4.07
C PRO A 105 -9.57 -9.33 3.70
N SER A 106 -9.46 -9.68 2.42
CA SER A 106 -9.72 -11.05 1.93
C SER A 106 -8.75 -12.04 2.57
N LEU A 107 -7.47 -11.71 2.60
CA LEU A 107 -6.44 -12.55 3.20
C LEU A 107 -6.68 -12.77 4.69
N ILE A 108 -6.94 -11.71 5.44
CA ILE A 108 -7.22 -11.79 6.89
C ILE A 108 -8.48 -12.61 7.16
N SER A 109 -9.54 -12.42 6.37
CA SER A 109 -10.76 -13.19 6.52
C SER A 109 -10.57 -14.68 6.25
N LYS A 110 -9.63 -15.05 5.38
CA LYS A 110 -9.29 -16.44 5.07
C LYS A 110 -8.41 -17.10 6.14
N GLU A 111 -7.50 -16.32 6.74
CA GLU A 111 -6.55 -16.79 7.76
C GLU A 111 -7.11 -16.76 9.18
N ALA A 112 -8.15 -15.97 9.44
CA ALA A 112 -8.74 -15.86 10.77
C ALA A 112 -9.42 -17.19 11.18
N PRO A 113 -9.19 -17.64 12.43
CA PRO A 113 -9.89 -18.82 12.95
C PRO A 113 -11.41 -18.66 12.92
N ALA A 114 -12.11 -19.78 12.81
CA ALA A 114 -13.57 -19.77 12.83
C ALA A 114 -14.08 -19.15 14.16
N GLY A 115 -15.02 -18.20 14.05
CA GLY A 115 -15.57 -17.46 15.19
C GLY A 115 -14.80 -16.21 15.60
N TYR A 116 -13.57 -15.98 15.08
CA TYR A 116 -12.72 -14.84 15.44
C TYR A 116 -12.52 -13.82 14.31
N LYS A 117 -13.31 -13.92 13.22
CA LYS A 117 -13.19 -13.00 12.08
C LYS A 117 -13.43 -11.55 12.46
N GLY A 118 -14.40 -11.28 13.33
CA GLY A 118 -14.68 -9.93 13.82
C GLY A 118 -13.48 -9.34 14.58
N THR A 119 -12.87 -10.13 15.48
CA THR A 119 -11.68 -9.73 16.22
C THR A 119 -10.49 -9.47 15.28
N ALA A 120 -10.27 -10.33 14.29
CA ALA A 120 -9.22 -10.16 13.30
C ALA A 120 -9.41 -8.87 12.48
N MET A 121 -10.63 -8.57 12.08
CA MET A 121 -10.97 -7.33 11.37
C MET A 121 -10.84 -6.09 12.27
N GLY A 122 -11.13 -6.22 13.56
CA GLY A 122 -10.88 -5.15 14.54
C GLY A 122 -9.39 -4.82 14.67
N ILE A 123 -8.54 -5.84 14.79
CA ILE A 123 -7.07 -5.68 14.82
C ILE A 123 -6.58 -5.06 13.49
N TYR A 124 -7.13 -5.50 12.37
CA TYR A 124 -6.85 -4.94 11.05
C TYR A 124 -7.13 -3.44 11.00
N SER A 125 -8.33 -3.02 11.42
CA SER A 125 -8.72 -1.61 11.43
C SER A 125 -7.88 -0.78 12.40
N THR A 126 -7.58 -1.29 13.58
CA THR A 126 -6.70 -0.62 14.55
C THR A 126 -5.30 -0.43 13.98
N SER A 127 -4.75 -1.45 13.32
CA SER A 127 -3.44 -1.35 12.65
C SER A 127 -3.44 -0.31 11.54
N GLN A 128 -4.55 -0.18 10.81
CA GLN A 128 -4.75 0.84 9.78
C GLN A 128 -4.67 2.25 10.38
N PHE A 129 -5.44 2.53 11.41
CA PHE A 129 -5.46 3.85 12.05
C PHE A 129 -4.13 4.19 12.74
N LEU A 130 -3.47 3.22 13.37
CA LEU A 130 -2.12 3.41 13.89
C LEU A 130 -1.12 3.75 12.78
N GLY A 131 -1.21 3.07 11.65
CA GLY A 131 -0.39 3.36 10.48
C GLY A 131 -0.58 4.78 9.95
N VAL A 132 -1.84 5.24 9.86
CA VAL A 132 -2.19 6.61 9.49
C VAL A 132 -1.57 7.63 10.46
N ALA A 133 -1.72 7.41 11.76
CA ALA A 133 -1.20 8.30 12.79
C ALA A 133 0.34 8.36 12.77
N ILE A 134 1.00 7.21 12.71
CA ILE A 134 2.48 7.12 12.66
C ILE A 134 3.00 7.75 11.37
N GLY A 135 2.43 7.39 10.22
CA GLY A 135 2.86 7.90 8.92
C GLY A 135 2.68 9.40 8.77
N GLY A 136 1.55 9.93 9.23
CA GLY A 136 1.28 11.36 9.22
C GLY A 136 2.23 12.13 10.14
N SER A 137 2.42 11.64 11.37
CA SER A 137 3.27 12.31 12.36
C SER A 137 4.75 12.25 12.00
N LEU A 138 5.27 11.05 11.72
CA LEU A 138 6.69 10.88 11.36
C LEU A 138 7.00 11.46 9.98
N GLY A 139 6.10 11.27 9.01
CA GLY A 139 6.25 11.85 7.68
C GLY A 139 6.30 13.36 7.72
N GLY A 140 5.39 13.99 8.47
CA GLY A 140 5.36 15.44 8.66
C GLY A 140 6.59 15.95 9.41
N TRP A 141 7.06 15.22 10.42
CA TRP A 141 8.29 15.57 11.12
C TRP A 141 9.51 15.50 10.21
N VAL A 142 9.68 14.42 9.46
CA VAL A 142 10.80 14.27 8.52
C VAL A 142 10.74 15.32 7.40
N ASP A 143 9.56 15.55 6.82
CA ASP A 143 9.37 16.56 5.77
C ASP A 143 9.70 17.97 6.27
N GLY A 144 9.31 18.29 7.50
CA GLY A 144 9.56 19.59 8.12
C GLY A 144 11.02 19.84 8.53
N PHE A 145 11.77 18.81 8.93
CA PHE A 145 13.15 18.94 9.38
C PHE A 145 14.21 18.65 8.30
N PHE A 146 13.84 17.90 7.28
CA PHE A 146 14.73 17.52 6.19
C PHE A 146 14.15 18.03 4.86
N ASP A 147 13.55 17.11 4.10
CA ASP A 147 12.86 17.39 2.84
C ASP A 147 11.91 16.25 2.44
N SER A 148 11.10 16.49 1.40
CA SER A 148 10.17 15.47 0.88
C SER A 148 10.90 14.24 0.34
N GLN A 149 12.09 14.39 -0.23
CA GLN A 149 12.87 13.26 -0.75
C GLN A 149 13.32 12.31 0.36
N THR A 150 13.67 12.85 1.53
CA THR A 150 14.03 12.05 2.71
C THR A 150 12.85 11.22 3.19
N VAL A 151 11.63 11.73 3.12
CA VAL A 151 10.41 10.97 3.43
C VAL A 151 10.25 9.78 2.49
N PHE A 152 10.45 9.97 1.20
CA PHE A 152 10.35 8.88 0.21
C PHE A 152 11.46 7.83 0.39
N LEU A 153 12.67 8.25 0.74
CA LEU A 153 13.76 7.33 1.06
C LEU A 153 13.44 6.49 2.29
N ALA A 154 12.95 7.11 3.35
CA ALA A 154 12.52 6.40 4.56
C ALA A 154 11.38 5.42 4.25
N GLY A 155 10.43 5.81 3.43
CA GLY A 155 9.35 4.95 2.93
C GLY A 155 9.87 3.77 2.12
N ALA A 156 10.85 3.98 1.23
CA ALA A 156 11.49 2.93 0.46
C ALA A 156 12.18 1.90 1.37
N LEU A 157 12.90 2.35 2.39
CA LEU A 157 13.55 1.48 3.38
C LEU A 157 12.52 0.65 4.16
N LEU A 158 11.44 1.26 4.62
CA LEU A 158 10.35 0.55 5.30
C LEU A 158 9.72 -0.50 4.38
N ALA A 159 9.47 -0.16 3.13
CA ALA A 159 8.89 -1.08 2.14
C ALA A 159 9.83 -2.25 1.82
N VAL A 160 11.15 -2.02 1.75
CA VAL A 160 12.14 -3.09 1.58
C VAL A 160 12.13 -4.05 2.76
N VAL A 161 12.13 -3.53 3.99
CA VAL A 161 12.03 -4.36 5.20
C VAL A 161 10.72 -5.17 5.18
N TRP A 162 9.62 -4.55 4.82
CA TRP A 162 8.35 -5.25 4.67
C TRP A 162 8.40 -6.34 3.61
N LEU A 163 9.03 -6.08 2.45
CA LEU A 163 9.19 -7.08 1.39
C LEU A 163 10.00 -8.29 1.88
N LEU A 164 11.09 -8.07 2.60
CA LEU A 164 11.91 -9.14 3.17
C LEU A 164 11.12 -9.99 4.16
N VAL A 165 10.38 -9.36 5.05
CA VAL A 165 9.52 -10.07 6.01
C VAL A 165 8.38 -10.80 5.29
N ALA A 166 7.73 -10.16 4.33
CA ALA A 166 6.63 -10.76 3.57
C ALA A 166 7.08 -11.95 2.70
N SER A 167 8.32 -11.97 2.24
CA SER A 167 8.86 -13.08 1.45
C SER A 167 8.87 -14.41 2.22
N THR A 168 8.89 -14.35 3.56
CA THR A 168 8.81 -15.52 4.43
C THR A 168 7.38 -16.04 4.63
N MET A 169 6.37 -15.33 4.14
CA MET A 169 4.96 -15.71 4.26
C MET A 169 4.68 -17.02 3.50
N GLN A 170 3.87 -17.88 4.10
CA GLN A 170 3.37 -19.08 3.43
C GLN A 170 2.10 -18.78 2.63
N GLU A 171 1.83 -19.56 1.58
CA GLU A 171 0.56 -19.47 0.87
C GLU A 171 -0.58 -19.82 1.83
N PRO A 172 -1.71 -19.05 1.82
CA PRO A 172 -2.86 -19.34 2.63
C PRO A 172 -3.37 -20.76 2.36
N GLN A 173 -3.42 -21.57 3.40
CA GLN A 173 -3.96 -22.94 3.30
C GLN A 173 -5.49 -22.90 3.31
N ARG A 174 -6.09 -23.72 2.48
CA ARG A 174 -7.53 -23.95 2.50
C ARG A 174 -7.88 -24.68 3.78
N SER A 175 -8.78 -24.16 4.61
CA SER A 175 -9.51 -24.97 5.56
C SER A 175 -10.28 -26.02 4.75
N LEU A 176 -9.84 -27.26 4.79
CA LEU A 176 -10.62 -28.38 4.24
C LEU A 176 -12.02 -28.29 4.83
N PRO A 177 -13.09 -28.50 4.03
CA PRO A 177 -14.43 -28.59 4.58
C PRO A 177 -14.40 -29.65 5.67
N GLN A 178 -14.74 -29.26 6.90
CA GLN A 178 -14.90 -30.26 7.96
C GLN A 178 -15.94 -31.28 7.50
N PRO A 179 -15.67 -32.59 7.61
CA PRO A 179 -16.69 -33.58 7.31
C PRO A 179 -17.89 -33.26 8.21
N LYS A 180 -19.04 -33.08 7.58
CA LYS A 180 -20.29 -32.93 8.32
C LYS A 180 -20.35 -34.08 9.32
N ARG A 181 -20.21 -33.79 10.61
CA ARG A 181 -20.55 -34.75 11.63
C ARG A 181 -22.03 -35.01 11.43
N GLY A 182 -22.35 -36.19 10.93
CA GLY A 182 -23.74 -36.67 10.82
C GLY A 182 -24.42 -36.67 12.19
N PRO A 183 -25.74 -36.70 12.22
CA PRO A 183 -26.55 -36.62 13.43
C PRO A 183 -26.24 -37.74 14.41
#